data_88bca7c706a3517a751357f6620e6cef
#
_entry.id   88bca7c706a3517a751357f6620e6cef
#
_cell.length_a   1.000
_cell.length_b   1.000
_cell.length_c   1.000
_cell.angle_alpha   90.00
_cell.angle_beta   90.00
_cell.angle_gamma   90.00
#
_symmetry.space_group_name_H-M   'P 1'
#
loop_
_entity.id
_entity.type
_entity.pdbx_description
1 polymer ?
#
loop_
_entity_poly.entity_id
_entity_poly.type
_entity_poly.pdbx_seq_one_letter_code
_entity_poly.pdbx_strand_id
1 'polypeptide(L)'
;MPTAIVTGASRGLGCALARTLAAHGWTVVADARDRAALARALDGAPGVRQVPGDLTDPEHRVELVRVVAAAGGLDALVCNAGTLGPAPLPSVADLDLAAFTDTLATNTVAQAGLIQAALPVLRPGGVVVAVTSDAAREPYPGWAAYGASKAALEQLAHILGAERPDLRVYRVDPGDMRTAMHAAAFPDEDISDRPPPEASVPGLVRLLGGALPSGRYEARAVAAPEEVGA
;
A
#
# COMPACT_ATOMS: atom_id res chain seq x y z
N MET A 1 0.31 -14.89 -16.56
CA MET A 1 0.87 -14.50 -15.24
C MET A 1 0.07 -13.32 -14.74
N PRO A 2 -0.32 -13.30 -13.47
CA PRO A 2 -1.04 -12.15 -12.92
C PRO A 2 -0.13 -10.91 -12.85
N THR A 3 -0.74 -9.73 -12.94
CA THR A 3 -0.05 -8.44 -12.96
C THR A 3 -0.50 -7.59 -11.79
N ALA A 4 0.45 -7.01 -11.04
CA ALA A 4 0.17 -6.12 -9.93
C ALA A 4 0.87 -4.77 -10.08
N ILE A 5 0.22 -3.68 -9.59
CA ILE A 5 0.90 -2.44 -9.24
C ILE A 5 1.13 -2.45 -7.72
N VAL A 6 2.37 -2.19 -7.29
CA VAL A 6 2.70 -2.01 -5.87
C VAL A 6 3.35 -0.65 -5.70
N THR A 7 2.65 0.28 -5.03
CA THR A 7 3.15 1.63 -4.81
C THR A 7 4.05 1.72 -3.57
N GLY A 8 5.07 2.59 -3.59
CA GLY A 8 6.00 2.77 -2.48
C GLY A 8 6.93 1.58 -2.26
N ALA A 9 7.44 0.96 -3.34
CA ALA A 9 8.16 -0.30 -3.30
C ALA A 9 9.68 -0.16 -3.07
N SER A 10 10.20 1.03 -2.74
CA SER A 10 11.64 1.22 -2.49
C SER A 10 12.11 0.78 -1.12
N ARG A 11 11.20 0.46 -0.18
CA ARG A 11 11.50 0.02 1.18
C ARG A 11 10.29 -0.56 1.89
N GLY A 12 10.51 -1.14 3.07
CA GLY A 12 9.43 -1.60 3.97
C GLY A 12 8.49 -2.60 3.31
N LEU A 13 7.21 -2.49 3.65
CA LEU A 13 6.17 -3.43 3.21
C LEU A 13 6.04 -3.52 1.68
N GLY A 14 6.06 -2.38 0.98
CA GLY A 14 5.95 -2.36 -0.47
C GLY A 14 7.10 -3.12 -1.16
N CYS A 15 8.33 -2.97 -0.67
CA CYS A 15 9.49 -3.71 -1.16
C CYS A 15 9.35 -5.21 -0.90
N ALA A 16 9.05 -5.60 0.35
CA ALA A 16 8.88 -6.99 0.73
C ALA A 16 7.78 -7.68 -0.09
N LEU A 17 6.63 -7.01 -0.26
CA LEU A 17 5.52 -7.52 -1.06
C LEU A 17 5.90 -7.65 -2.55
N ALA A 18 6.52 -6.62 -3.14
CA ALA A 18 6.90 -6.64 -4.56
C ALA A 18 7.87 -7.79 -4.86
N ARG A 19 8.88 -8.01 -4.01
CA ARG A 19 9.81 -9.15 -4.14
C ARG A 19 9.12 -10.49 -4.00
N THR A 20 8.21 -10.63 -3.03
CA THR A 20 7.47 -11.88 -2.82
C THR A 20 6.54 -12.19 -4.00
N LEU A 21 5.79 -11.22 -4.50
CA LEU A 21 4.93 -11.41 -5.67
C LEU A 21 5.74 -11.81 -6.90
N ALA A 22 6.87 -11.16 -7.14
CA ALA A 22 7.77 -11.49 -8.23
C ALA A 22 8.30 -12.93 -8.12
N ALA A 23 8.71 -13.35 -6.92
CA ALA A 23 9.13 -14.74 -6.66
C ALA A 23 8.02 -15.77 -6.89
N HIS A 24 6.75 -15.37 -6.71
CA HIS A 24 5.58 -16.19 -7.00
C HIS A 24 5.10 -16.07 -8.47
N GLY A 25 5.92 -15.53 -9.37
CA GLY A 25 5.64 -15.49 -10.81
C GLY A 25 4.67 -14.38 -11.24
N TRP A 26 4.44 -13.36 -10.40
CA TRP A 26 3.70 -12.17 -10.81
C TRP A 26 4.56 -11.23 -11.64
N THR A 27 3.95 -10.56 -12.61
CA THR A 27 4.52 -9.32 -13.17
C THR A 27 4.19 -8.18 -12.23
N VAL A 28 5.21 -7.53 -11.68
CA VAL A 28 5.02 -6.45 -10.71
C VAL A 28 5.48 -5.13 -11.30
N VAL A 29 4.58 -4.16 -11.40
CA VAL A 29 4.90 -2.76 -11.68
C VAL A 29 5.09 -2.05 -10.35
N ALA A 30 6.33 -1.70 -10.04
CA ALA A 30 6.74 -1.13 -8.77
C ALA A 30 7.10 0.33 -8.94
N ASP A 31 6.55 1.21 -8.09
CA ASP A 31 6.87 2.62 -8.08
C ASP A 31 7.53 3.08 -6.78
N ALA A 32 8.30 4.14 -6.86
CA ALA A 32 8.72 4.99 -5.76
C ALA A 32 9.32 6.28 -6.30
N ARG A 33 9.37 7.33 -5.50
CA ARG A 33 9.94 8.64 -5.87
C ARG A 33 11.46 8.57 -6.14
N ASP A 34 12.19 7.87 -5.28
CA ASP A 34 13.64 7.70 -5.41
C ASP A 34 13.98 6.52 -6.33
N ARG A 35 14.38 6.86 -7.57
CA ARG A 35 14.79 5.89 -8.59
C ARG A 35 15.94 4.99 -8.12
N ALA A 36 16.95 5.56 -7.46
CA ALA A 36 18.12 4.81 -7.04
C ALA A 36 17.79 3.87 -5.87
N ALA A 37 16.96 4.31 -4.93
CA ALA A 37 16.48 3.47 -3.84
C ALA A 37 15.59 2.32 -4.36
N LEU A 38 14.70 2.60 -5.33
CA LEU A 38 13.87 1.59 -5.97
C LEU A 38 14.72 0.53 -6.68
N ALA A 39 15.72 0.98 -7.45
CA ALA A 39 16.63 0.08 -8.17
C ALA A 39 17.39 -0.84 -7.21
N ARG A 40 17.95 -0.29 -6.13
CA ARG A 40 18.65 -1.12 -5.11
C ARG A 40 17.71 -2.09 -4.40
N ALA A 41 16.50 -1.64 -4.04
CA ALA A 41 15.55 -2.45 -3.29
C ALA A 41 15.05 -3.66 -4.07
N LEU A 42 14.95 -3.54 -5.40
CA LEU A 42 14.39 -4.57 -6.27
C LEU A 42 15.44 -5.17 -7.22
N ASP A 43 16.72 -4.98 -6.90
CA ASP A 43 17.81 -5.61 -7.64
C ASP A 43 17.68 -7.13 -7.63
N GLY A 44 17.85 -7.75 -8.79
CA GLY A 44 17.74 -9.20 -8.98
C GLY A 44 16.33 -9.78 -8.81
N ALA A 45 15.28 -8.96 -8.61
CA ALA A 45 13.90 -9.45 -8.53
C ALA A 45 13.34 -9.74 -9.94
N PRO A 46 13.06 -11.00 -10.30
CA PRO A 46 12.57 -11.32 -11.65
C PRO A 46 11.13 -10.79 -11.83
N GLY A 47 10.79 -10.36 -13.06
CA GLY A 47 9.43 -9.93 -13.39
C GLY A 47 9.00 -8.58 -12.80
N VAL A 48 9.92 -7.84 -12.16
CA VAL A 48 9.63 -6.50 -11.65
C VAL A 48 9.98 -5.44 -12.69
N ARG A 49 8.97 -4.63 -13.03
CA ARG A 49 9.13 -3.43 -13.85
C ARG A 49 9.11 -2.19 -12.96
N GLN A 50 10.22 -1.52 -12.86
CA GLN A 50 10.37 -0.33 -12.04
C GLN A 50 9.95 0.91 -12.83
N VAL A 51 9.02 1.70 -12.26
CA VAL A 51 8.51 2.94 -12.83
C VAL A 51 8.64 4.03 -11.76
N PRO A 52 9.83 4.66 -11.64
CA PRO A 52 10.04 5.67 -10.60
C PRO A 52 9.33 6.98 -10.94
N GLY A 53 8.66 7.58 -9.96
CA GLY A 53 7.97 8.86 -10.05
C GLY A 53 7.24 9.24 -8.78
N ASP A 54 6.66 10.43 -8.76
CA ASP A 54 5.84 10.91 -7.65
C ASP A 54 4.37 10.57 -7.91
N LEU A 55 3.76 9.83 -6.99
CA LEU A 55 2.36 9.43 -7.11
C LEU A 55 1.39 10.62 -7.05
N THR A 56 1.80 11.77 -6.49
CA THR A 56 1.01 13.01 -6.50
C THR A 56 0.92 13.61 -7.90
N ASP A 57 1.84 13.27 -8.81
CA ASP A 57 1.80 13.67 -10.21
C ASP A 57 0.76 12.84 -10.99
N PRO A 58 -0.26 13.47 -11.60
CA PRO A 58 -1.23 12.77 -12.44
C PRO A 58 -0.61 12.03 -13.64
N GLU A 59 0.45 12.59 -14.23
CA GLU A 59 1.09 11.98 -15.41
C GLU A 59 1.79 10.67 -15.01
N HIS A 60 2.42 10.64 -13.83
CA HIS A 60 3.02 9.41 -13.31
C HIS A 60 1.98 8.30 -13.07
N ARG A 61 0.81 8.64 -12.53
CA ARG A 61 -0.28 7.66 -12.36
C ARG A 61 -0.76 7.09 -13.69
N VAL A 62 -0.88 7.94 -14.71
CA VAL A 62 -1.22 7.49 -16.08
C VAL A 62 -0.12 6.58 -16.64
N GLU A 63 1.16 6.88 -16.42
CA GLU A 63 2.26 6.04 -16.87
C GLU A 63 2.23 4.64 -16.23
N LEU A 64 1.97 4.55 -14.90
CA LEU A 64 1.80 3.26 -14.22
C LEU A 64 0.71 2.41 -14.87
N VAL A 65 -0.45 3.02 -15.14
CA VAL A 65 -1.58 2.35 -15.79
C VAL A 65 -1.26 1.96 -17.22
N ARG A 66 -0.58 2.82 -17.99
CA ARG A 66 -0.15 2.51 -19.36
C ARG A 66 0.76 1.28 -19.41
N VAL A 67 1.66 1.16 -18.43
CA VAL A 67 2.58 0.02 -18.33
C VAL A 67 1.85 -1.29 -18.11
N VAL A 68 0.84 -1.34 -17.22
CA VAL A 68 0.07 -2.58 -16.98
C VAL A 68 -0.91 -2.87 -18.12
N ALA A 69 -1.48 -1.84 -18.76
CA ALA A 69 -2.33 -2.02 -19.92
C ALA A 69 -1.57 -2.69 -21.08
N ALA A 70 -0.32 -2.27 -21.33
CA ALA A 70 0.56 -2.88 -22.30
C ALA A 70 0.95 -4.34 -21.96
N ALA A 71 0.89 -4.72 -20.67
CA ALA A 71 1.09 -6.08 -20.20
C ALA A 71 -0.20 -6.94 -20.23
N GLY A 72 -1.31 -6.39 -20.75
CA GLY A 72 -2.58 -7.09 -20.92
C GLY A 72 -3.59 -6.90 -19.79
N GLY A 73 -3.39 -5.95 -18.88
CA GLY A 73 -4.33 -5.56 -17.82
C GLY A 73 -3.80 -5.79 -16.41
N LEU A 74 -4.60 -5.44 -15.42
CA LEU A 74 -4.25 -5.42 -14.00
C LEU A 74 -5.09 -6.42 -13.21
N ASP A 75 -4.46 -7.30 -12.46
CA ASP A 75 -5.13 -8.23 -11.54
C ASP A 75 -5.19 -7.66 -10.12
N ALA A 76 -4.17 -6.88 -9.72
CA ALA A 76 -4.12 -6.33 -8.38
C ALA A 76 -3.51 -4.91 -8.33
N LEU A 77 -4.15 -4.01 -7.60
CA LEU A 77 -3.64 -2.69 -7.25
C LEU A 77 -3.36 -2.61 -5.75
N VAL A 78 -2.11 -2.36 -5.36
CA VAL A 78 -1.73 -2.18 -3.95
C VAL A 78 -1.35 -0.73 -3.68
N CYS A 79 -2.26 0.01 -3.07
CA CYS A 79 -2.12 1.38 -2.60
C CYS A 79 -1.35 1.38 -1.28
N ASN A 80 -0.01 1.24 -1.35
CA ASN A 80 0.87 1.16 -0.18
C ASN A 80 1.69 2.44 0.05
N ALA A 81 2.04 3.19 -1.01
CA ALA A 81 2.80 4.43 -0.85
C ALA A 81 2.13 5.38 0.14
N GLY A 82 2.95 5.96 1.01
CA GLY A 82 2.48 6.91 2.01
C GLY A 82 3.62 7.58 2.75
N THR A 83 3.28 8.63 3.46
CA THR A 83 4.16 9.38 4.37
C THR A 83 3.56 9.43 5.76
N LEU A 84 4.40 9.49 6.77
CA LEU A 84 3.99 9.75 8.16
C LEU A 84 3.40 11.17 8.31
N GLY A 85 3.86 12.10 7.47
CA GLY A 85 3.63 13.53 7.63
C GLY A 85 4.72 14.20 8.47
N PRO A 86 4.38 15.26 9.23
CA PRO A 86 5.34 15.96 10.04
C PRO A 86 5.89 15.09 11.18
N ALA A 87 7.20 15.17 11.39
CA ALA A 87 7.87 14.53 12.53
C ALA A 87 8.82 15.55 13.18
N PRO A 88 8.84 15.66 14.53
CA PRO A 88 8.03 14.90 15.50
C PRO A 88 6.52 15.13 15.30
N LEU A 89 5.72 14.16 15.75
CA LEU A 89 4.26 14.19 15.58
C LEU A 89 3.63 15.32 16.41
N PRO A 90 3.03 16.36 15.79
CA PRO A 90 2.48 17.50 16.51
C PRO A 90 1.10 17.20 17.09
N SER A 91 0.72 17.91 18.15
CA SER A 91 -0.67 17.94 18.60
C SER A 91 -1.58 18.55 17.53
N VAL A 92 -2.90 18.32 17.62
CA VAL A 92 -3.87 18.95 16.70
C VAL A 92 -3.79 20.48 16.75
N ALA A 93 -3.49 21.04 17.92
CA ALA A 93 -3.39 22.49 18.10
C ALA A 93 -2.17 23.11 17.41
N ASP A 94 -1.10 22.33 17.25
CA ASP A 94 0.18 22.76 16.67
C ASP A 94 0.41 22.22 15.25
N LEU A 95 -0.60 21.55 14.68
CA LEU A 95 -0.49 20.95 13.36
C LEU A 95 -0.38 22.00 12.27
N ASP A 96 0.73 21.98 11.53
CA ASP A 96 0.88 22.78 10.31
C ASP A 96 -0.09 22.28 9.23
N LEU A 97 -1.02 23.16 8.81
CA LEU A 97 -2.03 22.81 7.81
C LEU A 97 -1.44 22.57 6.42
N ALA A 98 -0.29 23.14 6.08
CA ALA A 98 0.40 22.84 4.82
C ALA A 98 0.93 21.40 4.85
N ALA A 99 1.64 21.01 5.92
CA ALA A 99 2.12 19.64 6.09
C ALA A 99 0.97 18.61 6.18
N PHE A 100 -0.16 18.99 6.78
CA PHE A 100 -1.36 18.15 6.76
C PHE A 100 -1.92 17.98 5.35
N THR A 101 -2.00 19.05 4.57
CA THR A 101 -2.45 19.02 3.18
C THR A 101 -1.55 18.11 2.34
N ASP A 102 -0.23 18.20 2.47
CA ASP A 102 0.74 17.36 1.78
C ASP A 102 0.59 15.88 2.17
N THR A 103 0.29 15.62 3.44
CA THR A 103 0.04 14.25 3.93
C THR A 103 -1.23 13.67 3.29
N LEU A 104 -2.32 14.45 3.25
CA LEU A 104 -3.56 14.06 2.56
C LEU A 104 -3.34 13.89 1.06
N ALA A 105 -2.60 14.79 0.43
CA ALA A 105 -2.27 14.69 -1.00
C ALA A 105 -1.60 13.37 -1.34
N THR A 106 -0.61 12.96 -0.53
CA THR A 106 0.14 11.71 -0.75
C THR A 106 -0.66 10.46 -0.38
N ASN A 107 -1.21 10.44 0.85
CA ASN A 107 -1.79 9.21 1.43
C ASN A 107 -3.21 8.94 0.93
N THR A 108 -3.93 9.97 0.47
CA THR A 108 -5.35 9.86 0.12
C THR A 108 -5.60 10.26 -1.32
N VAL A 109 -5.32 11.51 -1.70
CA VAL A 109 -5.71 12.04 -3.03
C VAL A 109 -4.96 11.33 -4.15
N ALA A 110 -3.64 11.14 -4.01
CA ALA A 110 -2.83 10.43 -5.00
C ALA A 110 -3.28 8.97 -5.16
N GLN A 111 -3.60 8.30 -4.06
CA GLN A 111 -4.11 6.92 -4.08
C GLN A 111 -5.49 6.85 -4.75
N ALA A 112 -6.40 7.77 -4.44
CA ALA A 112 -7.70 7.87 -5.11
C ALA A 112 -7.54 8.10 -6.62
N GLY A 113 -6.64 9.00 -7.02
CA GLY A 113 -6.34 9.26 -8.42
C GLY A 113 -5.74 8.03 -9.14
N LEU A 114 -4.89 7.25 -8.47
CA LEU A 114 -4.39 6.00 -9.04
C LEU A 114 -5.49 4.94 -9.17
N ILE A 115 -6.34 4.80 -8.16
CA ILE A 115 -7.51 3.90 -8.23
C ILE A 115 -8.37 4.27 -9.44
N GLN A 116 -8.75 5.55 -9.59
CA GLN A 116 -9.55 6.03 -10.71
C GLN A 116 -8.90 5.69 -12.07
N ALA A 117 -7.61 5.95 -12.21
CA ALA A 117 -6.88 5.67 -13.43
C ALA A 117 -6.78 4.15 -13.73
N ALA A 118 -6.69 3.32 -12.70
CA ALA A 118 -6.53 1.88 -12.83
C ALA A 118 -7.84 1.12 -13.08
N LEU A 119 -9.01 1.66 -12.65
CA LEU A 119 -10.31 0.99 -12.80
C LEU A 119 -10.60 0.46 -14.22
N PRO A 120 -10.30 1.20 -15.33
CA PRO A 120 -10.58 0.72 -16.67
C PRO A 120 -9.74 -0.48 -17.11
N VAL A 121 -8.60 -0.71 -16.46
CA VAL A 121 -7.66 -1.81 -16.80
C VAL A 121 -7.65 -2.93 -15.78
N LEU A 122 -8.35 -2.76 -14.65
CA LEU A 122 -8.60 -3.84 -13.70
C LEU A 122 -9.49 -4.91 -14.31
N ARG A 123 -9.04 -6.16 -14.24
CA ARG A 123 -9.80 -7.30 -14.72
C ARG A 123 -11.00 -7.60 -13.84
N PRO A 124 -12.08 -8.22 -14.37
CA PRO A 124 -13.16 -8.72 -13.54
C PRO A 124 -12.63 -9.67 -12.44
N GLY A 125 -13.09 -9.48 -11.21
CA GLY A 125 -12.55 -10.18 -10.04
C GLY A 125 -11.21 -9.64 -9.53
N GLY A 126 -10.69 -8.57 -10.14
CA GLY A 126 -9.45 -7.93 -9.72
C GLY A 126 -9.50 -7.40 -8.28
N VAL A 127 -8.32 -7.20 -7.72
CA VAL A 127 -8.15 -6.86 -6.30
C VAL A 127 -7.62 -5.44 -6.14
N VAL A 128 -8.22 -4.67 -5.24
CA VAL A 128 -7.68 -3.39 -4.77
C VAL A 128 -7.36 -3.52 -3.28
N VAL A 129 -6.11 -3.27 -2.91
CA VAL A 129 -5.66 -3.23 -1.51
C VAL A 129 -5.32 -1.79 -1.14
N ALA A 130 -6.07 -1.21 -0.21
CA ALA A 130 -5.70 0.02 0.46
C ALA A 130 -4.96 -0.32 1.77
N VAL A 131 -3.66 -0.05 1.81
CA VAL A 131 -2.88 -0.24 3.04
C VAL A 131 -3.22 0.88 4.00
N THR A 132 -3.95 0.54 5.06
CA THR A 132 -4.40 1.43 6.13
C THR A 132 -3.52 1.28 7.39
N SER A 133 -4.05 1.56 8.56
CA SER A 133 -3.40 1.46 9.87
C SER A 133 -4.48 1.41 10.94
N ASP A 134 -4.14 0.96 12.14
CA ASP A 134 -4.93 1.15 13.36
C ASP A 134 -5.16 2.65 13.65
N ALA A 135 -4.17 3.51 13.36
CA ALA A 135 -4.29 4.97 13.48
C ALA A 135 -5.42 5.59 12.62
N ALA A 136 -6.00 4.85 11.68
CA ALA A 136 -7.21 5.26 10.97
C ALA A 136 -8.47 5.21 11.86
N ARG A 137 -8.40 4.54 13.02
CA ARG A 137 -9.53 4.27 13.93
C ARG A 137 -9.26 4.66 15.37
N GLU A 138 -8.03 4.42 15.81
CA GLU A 138 -7.65 4.67 17.20
C GLU A 138 -7.17 6.12 17.38
N PRO A 139 -7.57 6.80 18.47
CA PRO A 139 -7.28 8.21 18.70
C PRO A 139 -5.91 8.42 19.34
N TYR A 140 -4.84 8.15 18.62
CA TYR A 140 -3.48 8.36 19.12
C TYR A 140 -3.12 9.86 19.15
N PRO A 141 -2.70 10.42 20.30
CA PRO A 141 -2.17 11.78 20.36
C PRO A 141 -1.00 12.00 19.40
N GLY A 142 -0.99 13.11 18.67
CA GLY A 142 0.05 13.45 17.69
C GLY A 142 -0.18 12.86 16.27
N TRP A 143 -1.07 11.90 16.10
CA TRP A 143 -1.26 11.20 14.83
C TRP A 143 -2.29 11.85 13.89
N ALA A 144 -2.69 13.10 14.13
CA ALA A 144 -3.81 13.72 13.41
C ALA A 144 -3.64 13.71 11.88
N ALA A 145 -2.46 14.12 11.37
CA ALA A 145 -2.23 14.15 9.93
C ALA A 145 -2.27 12.76 9.29
N TYR A 146 -1.51 11.83 9.88
CA TYR A 146 -1.44 10.44 9.38
C TYR A 146 -2.77 9.72 9.55
N GLY A 147 -3.31 9.70 10.77
CA GLY A 147 -4.56 8.99 11.10
C GLY A 147 -5.72 9.46 10.25
N ALA A 148 -5.94 10.79 10.12
CA ALA A 148 -6.98 11.34 9.25
C ALA A 148 -6.78 10.94 7.78
N SER A 149 -5.54 10.94 7.28
CA SER A 149 -5.25 10.53 5.90
C SER A 149 -5.54 9.05 5.64
N LYS A 150 -5.21 8.18 6.61
CA LYS A 150 -5.49 6.74 6.51
C LYS A 150 -6.97 6.42 6.69
N ALA A 151 -7.68 7.15 7.56
CA ALA A 151 -9.14 7.06 7.70
C ALA A 151 -9.85 7.46 6.40
N ALA A 152 -9.40 8.53 5.75
CA ALA A 152 -9.96 8.97 4.48
C ALA A 152 -9.74 7.92 3.37
N LEU A 153 -8.53 7.36 3.26
CA LEU A 153 -8.24 6.28 2.30
C LEU A 153 -9.07 5.02 2.60
N GLU A 154 -9.22 4.65 3.89
CA GLU A 154 -10.02 3.51 4.32
C GLU A 154 -11.48 3.68 3.91
N GLN A 155 -12.05 4.88 4.11
CA GLN A 155 -13.43 5.16 3.73
C GLN A 155 -13.63 5.18 2.21
N LEU A 156 -12.70 5.76 1.45
CA LEU A 156 -12.74 5.70 -0.02
C LEU A 156 -12.74 4.27 -0.54
N ALA A 157 -11.86 3.42 -0.02
CA ALA A 157 -11.82 2.01 -0.40
C ALA A 157 -13.09 1.25 0.04
N HIS A 158 -13.70 1.62 1.16
CA HIS A 158 -14.97 1.03 1.61
C HIS A 158 -16.11 1.35 0.62
N ILE A 159 -16.19 2.61 0.20
CA ILE A 159 -17.18 3.06 -0.79
C ILE A 159 -16.92 2.35 -2.14
N LEU A 160 -15.68 2.30 -2.60
CA LEU A 160 -15.33 1.59 -3.84
C LEU A 160 -15.80 0.13 -3.82
N GLY A 161 -15.63 -0.57 -2.69
CA GLY A 161 -16.11 -1.95 -2.55
C GLY A 161 -17.62 -2.10 -2.66
N ALA A 162 -18.39 -1.09 -2.28
CA ALA A 162 -19.84 -1.05 -2.44
C ALA A 162 -20.26 -0.71 -3.88
N GLU A 163 -19.53 0.21 -4.53
CA GLU A 163 -19.80 0.64 -5.92
C GLU A 163 -19.36 -0.41 -6.95
N ARG A 164 -18.37 -1.25 -6.62
CA ARG A 164 -17.76 -2.22 -7.52
C ARG A 164 -17.78 -3.64 -6.91
N PRO A 165 -18.96 -4.26 -6.81
CA PRO A 165 -19.11 -5.63 -6.26
C PRO A 165 -18.43 -6.70 -7.14
N ASP A 166 -18.07 -6.36 -8.37
CA ASP A 166 -17.27 -7.17 -9.29
C ASP A 166 -15.78 -7.23 -8.93
N LEU A 167 -15.31 -6.36 -8.02
CA LEU A 167 -13.94 -6.33 -7.52
C LEU A 167 -13.85 -6.88 -6.09
N ARG A 168 -12.64 -7.18 -5.64
CA ARG A 168 -12.31 -7.41 -4.24
C ARG A 168 -11.56 -6.20 -3.71
N VAL A 169 -12.15 -5.50 -2.75
CA VAL A 169 -11.56 -4.28 -2.17
C VAL A 169 -11.24 -4.52 -0.70
N TYR A 170 -9.95 -4.52 -0.39
CA TYR A 170 -9.44 -4.78 0.96
C TYR A 170 -8.82 -3.52 1.56
N ARG A 171 -9.19 -3.23 2.80
CA ARG A 171 -8.59 -2.21 3.66
C ARG A 171 -7.72 -2.96 4.65
N VAL A 172 -6.40 -2.88 4.48
CA VAL A 172 -5.49 -3.79 5.19
C VAL A 172 -4.60 -3.01 6.13
N ASP A 173 -4.71 -3.35 7.40
CA ASP A 173 -3.80 -2.93 8.44
C ASP A 173 -2.64 -3.94 8.52
N PRO A 174 -1.41 -3.54 8.21
CA PRO A 174 -0.27 -4.44 8.28
C PRO A 174 0.24 -4.67 9.71
N GLY A 175 -0.25 -3.87 10.68
CA GLY A 175 0.26 -3.80 12.05
C GLY A 175 1.63 -3.12 12.14
N ASP A 176 2.13 -2.99 13.35
CA ASP A 176 3.46 -2.41 13.60
C ASP A 176 4.56 -3.22 12.95
N MET A 177 5.49 -2.51 12.30
CA MET A 177 6.60 -3.11 11.59
C MET A 177 7.89 -2.33 11.84
N ARG A 178 9.00 -3.03 11.92
CA ARG A 178 10.33 -2.44 12.01
C ARG A 178 10.71 -1.77 10.68
N THR A 179 10.27 -0.52 10.52
CA THR A 179 10.48 0.28 9.31
C THR A 179 11.02 1.66 9.65
N ALA A 180 11.60 2.34 8.65
CA ALA A 180 12.02 3.73 8.82
C ALA A 180 10.86 4.69 9.15
N MET A 181 9.62 4.38 8.71
CA MET A 181 8.44 5.15 9.06
C MET A 181 8.11 4.99 10.54
N HIS A 182 8.16 3.78 11.06
CA HIS A 182 7.91 3.51 12.48
C HIS A 182 8.99 4.15 13.37
N ALA A 183 10.27 4.02 12.99
CA ALA A 183 11.36 4.69 13.70
C ALA A 183 11.21 6.23 13.71
N ALA A 184 10.70 6.82 12.64
CA ALA A 184 10.45 8.25 12.59
C ALA A 184 9.25 8.69 13.46
N ALA A 185 8.27 7.81 13.68
CA ALA A 185 7.14 8.05 14.56
C ALA A 185 7.54 7.95 16.05
N PHE A 186 8.51 7.11 16.38
CA PHE A 186 8.97 6.80 17.72
C PHE A 186 10.50 6.96 17.82
N PRO A 187 11.03 8.19 17.71
CA PRO A 187 12.49 8.42 17.60
C PRO A 187 13.29 8.00 18.85
N ASP A 188 12.62 7.96 20.02
CA ASP A 188 13.23 7.63 21.31
C ASP A 188 12.98 6.16 21.72
N GLU A 189 12.34 5.35 20.88
CA GLU A 189 12.05 3.96 21.17
C GLU A 189 12.99 2.99 20.42
N ASP A 190 13.39 1.92 21.08
CA ASP A 190 13.96 0.76 20.41
C ASP A 190 12.84 -0.06 19.76
N ILE A 191 12.81 -0.04 18.43
CA ILE A 191 11.82 -0.76 17.64
C ILE A 191 12.33 -2.15 17.19
N SER A 192 13.43 -2.64 17.75
CA SER A 192 14.04 -3.93 17.35
C SER A 192 13.13 -5.12 17.65
N ASP A 193 12.22 -4.99 18.60
CA ASP A 193 11.20 -5.97 18.97
C ASP A 193 10.01 -6.00 17.98
N ARG A 194 9.87 -4.99 17.12
CA ARG A 194 8.81 -4.96 16.12
C ARG A 194 9.09 -5.97 15.01
N PRO A 195 8.09 -6.72 14.54
CA PRO A 195 8.26 -7.65 13.42
C PRO A 195 8.80 -6.96 12.16
N PRO A 196 9.58 -7.64 11.33
CA PRO A 196 9.98 -7.09 10.04
C PRO A 196 8.77 -7.01 9.09
N PRO A 197 8.82 -6.15 8.05
CA PRO A 197 7.72 -6.00 7.09
C PRO A 197 7.28 -7.31 6.44
N GLU A 198 8.19 -8.25 6.27
CA GLU A 198 7.96 -9.57 5.70
C GLU A 198 6.93 -10.39 6.48
N ALA A 199 6.78 -10.14 7.78
CA ALA A 199 5.80 -10.84 8.63
C ALA A 199 4.34 -10.55 8.24
N SER A 200 4.06 -9.42 7.59
CA SER A 200 2.72 -9.04 7.14
C SER A 200 2.44 -9.44 5.68
N VAL A 201 3.47 -9.85 4.93
CA VAL A 201 3.36 -10.19 3.50
C VAL A 201 2.49 -11.43 3.25
N PRO A 202 2.57 -12.53 4.03
CA PRO A 202 1.72 -13.72 3.77
C PRO A 202 0.23 -13.40 3.77
N GLY A 203 -0.24 -12.57 4.70
CA GLY A 203 -1.65 -12.15 4.73
C GLY A 203 -2.04 -11.31 3.50
N LEU A 204 -1.17 -10.41 3.05
CA LEU A 204 -1.39 -9.66 1.82
C LEU A 204 -1.44 -10.58 0.60
N VAL A 205 -0.53 -11.53 0.48
CA VAL A 205 -0.53 -12.51 -0.63
C VAL A 205 -1.83 -13.32 -0.64
N ARG A 206 -2.32 -13.74 0.53
CA ARG A 206 -3.61 -14.45 0.63
C ARG A 206 -4.77 -13.58 0.17
N LEU A 207 -4.81 -12.31 0.56
CA LEU A 207 -5.84 -11.36 0.10
C LEU A 207 -5.77 -11.14 -1.41
N LEU A 208 -4.56 -11.03 -1.96
CA LEU A 208 -4.36 -10.88 -3.41
C LEU A 208 -4.82 -12.10 -4.22
N GLY A 209 -4.94 -13.28 -3.59
CA GLY A 209 -5.62 -14.44 -4.17
C GLY A 209 -7.13 -14.27 -4.34
N GLY A 210 -7.75 -13.21 -3.78
CA GLY A 210 -9.14 -12.82 -4.01
C GLY A 210 -10.20 -13.74 -3.41
N ALA A 211 -9.82 -14.69 -2.54
CA ALA A 211 -10.73 -15.69 -1.99
C ALA A 211 -11.65 -15.16 -0.87
N LEU A 212 -11.26 -14.06 -0.23
CA LEU A 212 -12.03 -13.47 0.87
C LEU A 212 -12.98 -12.37 0.38
N PRO A 213 -14.10 -12.10 1.09
CA PRO A 213 -14.97 -10.99 0.75
C PRO A 213 -14.28 -9.63 0.93
N SER A 214 -14.74 -8.61 0.19
CA SER A 214 -14.30 -7.23 0.43
C SER A 214 -14.48 -6.84 1.90
N GLY A 215 -13.48 -6.21 2.51
CA GLY A 215 -13.54 -5.91 3.94
C GLY A 215 -12.28 -5.26 4.49
N ARG A 216 -12.25 -5.05 5.81
CA ARG A 216 -11.06 -4.66 6.56
C ARG A 216 -10.43 -5.90 7.19
N TYR A 217 -9.12 -5.98 7.05
CA TYR A 217 -8.33 -7.09 7.55
C TYR A 217 -7.06 -6.59 8.23
N GLU A 218 -6.63 -7.32 9.24
CA GLU A 218 -5.27 -7.23 9.77
C GLU A 218 -4.42 -8.27 9.06
N ALA A 219 -3.34 -7.83 8.39
CA ALA A 219 -2.56 -8.71 7.51
C ALA A 219 -2.03 -9.95 8.25
N ARG A 220 -1.56 -9.78 9.48
CA ARG A 220 -1.01 -10.89 10.27
C ARG A 220 -2.06 -11.83 10.84
N ALA A 221 -3.32 -11.35 10.99
CA ALA A 221 -4.45 -12.17 11.43
C ALA A 221 -5.10 -12.96 10.28
N VAL A 222 -4.83 -12.57 9.04
CA VAL A 222 -5.25 -13.36 7.89
C VAL A 222 -4.43 -14.64 7.86
N ALA A 223 -4.95 -15.71 8.50
CA ALA A 223 -4.27 -16.99 8.58
C ALA A 223 -3.85 -17.52 7.20
N ALA A 224 -2.67 -18.10 7.09
CA ALA A 224 -2.32 -18.95 5.95
C ALA A 224 -3.43 -20.01 5.76
N PRO A 225 -3.72 -20.48 4.54
CA PRO A 225 -4.55 -21.66 4.38
C PRO A 225 -3.97 -22.73 5.31
N GLU A 226 -4.81 -23.34 6.17
CA GLU A 226 -4.39 -24.57 6.84
C GLU A 226 -3.93 -25.50 5.72
N GLU A 227 -2.72 -26.03 5.81
CA GLU A 227 -2.29 -27.13 4.97
C GLU A 227 -3.27 -28.26 5.31
N VAL A 228 -4.25 -28.47 4.43
CA VAL A 228 -5.08 -29.65 4.50
C VAL A 228 -4.12 -30.79 4.25
N GLY A 229 -3.73 -31.44 5.33
CA GLY A 229 -2.79 -32.56 5.31
C GLY A 229 -3.20 -33.57 4.25
N ALA A 230 -2.24 -33.89 3.40
CA ALA A 230 -2.34 -34.94 2.40
C ALA A 230 -2.45 -36.32 3.06
#